data_93cc5078c25e473cc6c0c28e39645e6e
#
_entry.id   93cc5078c25e473cc6c0c28e39645e6e
#
_cell.length_a   1.000
_cell.length_b   1.000
_cell.length_c   1.000
_cell.angle_alpha   90.00
_cell.angle_beta   90.00
_cell.angle_gamma   90.00
#
_symmetry.space_group_name_H-M   'P 1'
#
loop_
_entity.id
_entity.type
_entity.pdbx_description
1 polymer ?
#
loop_
_entity_poly.entity_id
_entity_poly.type
_entity_poly.pdbx_seq_one_letter_code
_entity_poly.pdbx_strand_id
1 'polypeptide(L)'
;MITKLVELIKFDEKVKIVDIGANPLLDHKSTTGKIGEEPSYKKLLDTEYAELIGFEPNESAYRDLLKKNTKNTKYFNYAIGNGSTKKLNLCRGSGMTSTLKPLKKSMDVFKIYKKSAEIVKTINIETKKLDEIEEIKNIDYLKIDIQGGELDVFINAKKKLSKTLFVQTEVSFINLYENESTFGKIDIELRKHGLVPHCFND
;
A
#
# COMPACT_ATOMS: atom_id res chain seq x y z
N MET A 1 -14.96 -18.66 -7.94
CA MET A 1 -14.91 -19.32 -6.62
C MET A 1 -15.27 -18.35 -5.50
N ILE A 2 -14.64 -17.18 -5.40
CA ILE A 2 -14.93 -16.14 -4.38
C ILE A 2 -16.41 -15.72 -4.41
N THR A 3 -16.98 -15.44 -5.59
CA THR A 3 -18.38 -15.03 -5.74
C THR A 3 -19.38 -16.04 -5.14
N LYS A 4 -19.17 -17.35 -5.40
CA LYS A 4 -19.99 -18.40 -4.80
C LYS A 4 -19.83 -18.51 -3.27
N LEU A 5 -18.62 -18.29 -2.76
CA LEU A 5 -18.36 -18.31 -1.32
C LEU A 5 -19.06 -17.12 -0.64
N VAL A 6 -19.01 -15.95 -1.24
CA VAL A 6 -19.63 -14.72 -0.75
C VAL A 6 -21.18 -14.85 -0.75
N GLU A 7 -21.77 -15.50 -1.76
CA GLU A 7 -23.19 -15.79 -1.81
C GLU A 7 -23.66 -16.78 -0.72
N LEU A 8 -22.78 -17.69 -0.32
CA LEU A 8 -23.06 -18.67 0.75
C LEU A 8 -22.84 -18.11 2.16
N ILE A 9 -21.92 -17.15 2.31
CA ILE A 9 -21.65 -16.48 3.59
C ILE A 9 -22.48 -15.21 3.62
N LYS A 10 -23.52 -15.17 4.42
CA LYS A 10 -24.24 -13.93 4.71
C LYS A 10 -23.37 -13.09 5.63
N PHE A 11 -22.72 -12.08 5.07
CA PHE A 11 -22.00 -11.09 5.86
C PHE A 11 -23.01 -10.12 6.49
N ASP A 12 -23.00 -9.98 7.80
CA ASP A 12 -23.83 -9.00 8.50
C ASP A 12 -23.35 -7.56 8.23
N GLU A 13 -22.05 -7.42 7.95
CA GLU A 13 -21.39 -6.15 7.60
C GLU A 13 -20.46 -6.32 6.39
N LYS A 14 -20.18 -5.21 5.71
CA LYS A 14 -19.19 -5.20 4.61
C LYS A 14 -17.80 -5.40 5.15
N VAL A 15 -16.98 -6.13 4.40
CA VAL A 15 -15.54 -6.24 4.63
C VAL A 15 -14.88 -4.88 4.46
N LYS A 16 -14.17 -4.43 5.49
CA LYS A 16 -13.49 -3.12 5.53
C LYS A 16 -12.07 -3.26 4.98
N ILE A 17 -11.85 -2.74 3.78
CA ILE A 17 -10.55 -2.76 3.11
C ILE A 17 -9.90 -1.39 3.28
N VAL A 18 -8.63 -1.40 3.64
CA VAL A 18 -7.77 -0.20 3.64
C VAL A 18 -6.60 -0.44 2.70
N ASP A 19 -6.38 0.49 1.75
CA ASP A 19 -5.26 0.44 0.81
C ASP A 19 -4.37 1.68 1.01
N ILE A 20 -3.15 1.46 1.49
CA ILE A 20 -2.14 2.51 1.68
C ILE A 20 -1.15 2.43 0.53
N GLY A 21 -1.07 3.50 -0.27
CA GLY A 21 -0.40 3.50 -1.56
C GLY A 21 -1.32 2.98 -2.66
N ALA A 22 -2.55 3.49 -2.70
CA ALA A 22 -3.60 3.07 -3.63
C ALA A 22 -3.37 3.54 -5.08
N ASN A 23 -2.11 3.65 -5.51
CA ASN A 23 -1.73 4.14 -6.82
C ASN A 23 -2.41 3.33 -7.94
N PRO A 24 -3.15 3.97 -8.86
CA PRO A 24 -3.78 3.29 -9.98
C PRO A 24 -2.76 2.93 -11.07
N LEU A 25 -1.86 1.99 -10.82
CA LEU A 25 -0.80 1.55 -11.76
C LEU A 25 -1.33 1.09 -13.14
N LEU A 26 -2.63 1.23 -13.39
CA LEU A 26 -3.41 0.60 -14.44
C LEU A 26 -3.05 0.99 -15.88
N ASP A 27 -2.29 2.07 -16.12
CA ASP A 27 -2.01 2.55 -17.47
C ASP A 27 -0.50 2.61 -17.82
N HIS A 28 0.37 2.24 -16.91
CA HIS A 28 1.79 2.16 -17.19
C HIS A 28 2.20 0.71 -17.45
N LYS A 29 2.60 0.42 -18.69
CA LYS A 29 3.36 -0.80 -18.97
C LYS A 29 4.50 -0.83 -17.95
N SER A 30 4.44 -1.78 -17.02
CA SER A 30 5.54 -1.97 -16.08
C SER A 30 6.83 -2.14 -16.89
N THR A 31 7.98 -1.87 -16.28
CA THR A 31 9.28 -2.13 -16.90
C THR A 31 9.44 -3.58 -17.36
N THR A 32 8.59 -4.48 -16.88
CA THR A 32 8.50 -5.90 -17.26
C THR A 32 7.50 -6.15 -18.40
N GLY A 33 6.81 -5.10 -18.91
CA GLY A 33 5.81 -5.25 -19.99
C GLY A 33 4.47 -5.82 -19.53
N LYS A 34 4.31 -6.15 -18.24
CA LYS A 34 3.01 -6.52 -17.67
C LYS A 34 2.17 -5.27 -17.46
N ILE A 35 0.89 -5.31 -17.82
CA ILE A 35 -0.11 -4.33 -17.42
C ILE A 35 -0.18 -4.42 -15.89
N GLY A 36 -0.25 -3.27 -15.20
CA GLY A 36 -0.34 -3.24 -13.73
C GLY A 36 -1.40 -4.23 -13.23
N GLU A 37 -1.03 -5.08 -12.30
CA GLU A 37 -1.95 -6.08 -11.76
C GLU A 37 -3.06 -5.40 -10.97
N GLU A 38 -4.30 -5.86 -11.17
CA GLU A 38 -5.41 -5.41 -10.35
C GLU A 38 -5.15 -5.77 -8.88
N PRO A 39 -5.52 -4.89 -7.92
CA PRO A 39 -5.37 -5.20 -6.51
C PRO A 39 -6.05 -6.52 -6.17
N SER A 40 -5.42 -7.34 -5.35
CA SER A 40 -5.92 -8.67 -4.95
C SER A 40 -7.33 -8.64 -4.36
N TYR A 41 -7.72 -7.54 -3.72
CA TYR A 41 -9.05 -7.31 -3.16
C TYR A 41 -10.11 -6.90 -4.20
N LYS A 42 -9.73 -6.61 -5.46
CA LYS A 42 -10.64 -6.08 -6.49
C LYS A 42 -11.89 -6.96 -6.67
N LYS A 43 -11.68 -8.27 -6.78
CA LYS A 43 -12.80 -9.23 -6.94
C LYS A 43 -13.77 -9.20 -5.76
N LEU A 44 -13.30 -8.96 -4.54
CA LEU A 44 -14.13 -8.83 -3.37
C LEU A 44 -14.90 -7.49 -3.39
N LEU A 45 -14.22 -6.41 -3.76
CA LEU A 45 -14.85 -5.09 -3.89
C LEU A 45 -15.96 -5.07 -4.94
N ASP A 46 -15.80 -5.82 -6.05
CA ASP A 46 -16.80 -5.93 -7.11
C ASP A 46 -18.07 -6.69 -6.68
N THR A 47 -18.03 -7.43 -5.57
CA THR A 47 -19.21 -8.15 -5.05
C THR A 47 -20.17 -7.27 -4.25
N GLU A 48 -19.87 -6.01 -4.02
CA GLU A 48 -20.60 -5.10 -3.12
C GLU A 48 -20.60 -5.48 -1.62
N TYR A 49 -20.00 -6.60 -1.24
CA TYR A 49 -19.81 -7.02 0.15
C TYR A 49 -18.57 -6.43 0.82
N ALA A 50 -17.86 -5.53 0.12
CA ALA A 50 -16.73 -4.82 0.66
C ALA A 50 -16.85 -3.31 0.46
N GLU A 51 -16.13 -2.56 1.26
CA GLU A 51 -15.89 -1.13 1.06
C GLU A 51 -14.40 -0.83 1.23
N LEU A 52 -13.92 0.18 0.53
CA LEU A 52 -12.51 0.53 0.44
C LEU A 52 -12.28 1.97 0.90
N ILE A 53 -11.30 2.15 1.76
CA ILE A 53 -10.66 3.42 2.03
C ILE A 53 -9.22 3.36 1.51
N GLY A 54 -8.89 4.22 0.55
CA GLY A 54 -7.57 4.28 -0.07
C GLY A 54 -6.83 5.60 0.21
N PHE A 55 -5.51 5.55 0.28
CA PHE A 55 -4.63 6.69 0.52
C PHE A 55 -3.58 6.78 -0.56
N GLU A 56 -3.49 7.94 -1.23
CA GLU A 56 -2.52 8.22 -2.28
C GLU A 56 -2.06 9.69 -2.18
N PRO A 57 -0.80 9.94 -1.79
CA PRO A 57 -0.29 11.30 -1.63
C PRO A 57 0.04 12.00 -2.95
N ASN A 58 0.26 11.27 -4.04
CA ASN A 58 0.54 11.86 -5.34
C ASN A 58 -0.77 12.41 -5.94
N GLU A 59 -0.85 13.73 -6.09
CA GLU A 59 -2.03 14.44 -6.57
C GLU A 59 -2.53 13.93 -7.93
N SER A 60 -1.63 13.60 -8.87
CA SER A 60 -2.02 13.09 -10.19
C SER A 60 -2.65 11.70 -10.08
N ALA A 61 -2.01 10.79 -9.33
CA ALA A 61 -2.52 9.45 -9.09
C ALA A 61 -3.85 9.48 -8.32
N TYR A 62 -3.97 10.35 -7.33
CA TYR A 62 -5.21 10.57 -6.59
C TYR A 62 -6.37 11.00 -7.49
N ARG A 63 -6.13 11.97 -8.42
CA ARG A 63 -7.15 12.39 -9.39
C ARG A 63 -7.60 11.24 -10.29
N ASP A 64 -6.71 10.35 -10.66
CA ASP A 64 -7.06 9.18 -11.47
C ASP A 64 -7.88 8.16 -10.67
N LEU A 65 -7.60 7.99 -9.37
CA LEU A 65 -8.45 7.20 -8.47
C LEU A 65 -9.86 7.76 -8.37
N LEU A 66 -10.01 9.07 -8.25
CA LEU A 66 -11.33 9.71 -8.17
C LEU A 66 -12.21 9.46 -9.41
N LYS A 67 -11.62 9.30 -10.59
CA LYS A 67 -12.37 8.94 -11.82
C LYS A 67 -12.97 7.52 -11.76
N LYS A 68 -12.38 6.65 -10.92
CA LYS A 68 -12.80 5.26 -10.71
C LYS A 68 -13.62 5.07 -9.44
N ASN A 69 -13.97 6.17 -8.77
CA ASN A 69 -14.70 6.13 -7.50
C ASN A 69 -16.09 5.50 -7.67
N THR A 70 -16.51 4.73 -6.69
CA THR A 70 -17.82 4.07 -6.61
C THR A 70 -18.49 4.37 -5.27
N LYS A 71 -19.74 3.93 -5.08
CA LYS A 71 -20.43 4.07 -3.79
C LYS A 71 -19.71 3.35 -2.64
N ASN A 72 -18.86 2.36 -2.94
CA ASN A 72 -18.15 1.53 -1.96
C ASN A 72 -16.67 1.91 -1.82
N THR A 73 -16.23 3.02 -2.44
CA THR A 73 -14.83 3.45 -2.39
C THR A 73 -14.72 4.88 -1.91
N LYS A 74 -13.71 5.17 -1.09
CA LYS A 74 -13.36 6.51 -0.64
C LYS A 74 -11.85 6.67 -0.67
N TYR A 75 -11.36 7.73 -1.31
CA TYR A 75 -9.93 8.00 -1.41
C TYR A 75 -9.57 9.30 -0.72
N PHE A 76 -8.34 9.34 -0.17
CA PHE A 76 -7.78 10.51 0.50
C PHE A 76 -6.42 10.86 -0.08
N ASN A 77 -6.20 12.14 -0.34
CA ASN A 77 -4.93 12.65 -0.86
C ASN A 77 -3.98 13.05 0.28
N TYR A 78 -3.53 12.07 1.04
CA TYR A 78 -2.43 12.24 2.01
C TYR A 78 -1.71 10.92 2.27
N ALA A 79 -0.50 11.02 2.82
CA ALA A 79 0.31 9.87 3.14
C ALA A 79 0.00 9.32 4.53
N ILE A 80 0.09 8.01 4.67
CA ILE A 80 0.11 7.33 5.98
C ILE A 80 1.57 7.07 6.36
N GLY A 81 1.92 7.29 7.62
CA GLY A 81 3.26 7.14 8.15
C GLY A 81 3.31 7.30 9.66
N ASN A 82 4.33 7.97 10.16
CA ASN A 82 4.54 8.18 11.60
C ASN A 82 4.01 9.53 12.14
N GLY A 83 3.31 10.31 11.33
CA GLY A 83 2.77 11.62 11.70
C GLY A 83 3.76 12.78 11.53
N SER A 84 4.95 12.55 10.95
CA SER A 84 5.92 13.60 10.67
C SER A 84 5.90 14.05 9.21
N THR A 85 6.40 15.25 8.94
CA THR A 85 6.68 15.70 7.57
C THR A 85 7.84 14.88 6.99
N LYS A 86 7.65 14.34 5.79
CA LYS A 86 8.66 13.58 5.04
C LYS A 86 8.88 14.16 3.65
N LYS A 87 10.02 13.83 3.06
CA LYS A 87 10.29 14.08 1.65
C LYS A 87 9.74 12.92 0.83
N LEU A 88 8.87 13.20 -0.13
CA LEU A 88 8.43 12.23 -1.13
C LEU A 88 9.25 12.42 -2.40
N ASN A 89 9.99 11.40 -2.78
CA ASN A 89 10.80 11.37 -3.99
C ASN A 89 9.93 10.80 -5.12
N LEU A 90 9.42 11.68 -5.97
CA LEU A 90 8.67 11.29 -7.16
C LEU A 90 9.66 10.76 -8.19
N CYS A 91 9.57 9.48 -8.49
CA CYS A 91 10.42 8.81 -9.45
C CYS A 91 9.81 8.80 -10.85
N ARG A 92 10.64 8.59 -11.87
CA ARG A 92 10.21 8.48 -13.28
C ARG A 92 9.19 7.35 -13.46
N GLY A 93 9.39 6.22 -12.80
CA GLY A 93 8.39 5.17 -12.66
C GLY A 93 7.59 5.40 -11.38
N SER A 94 6.27 5.60 -11.48
CA SER A 94 5.41 5.91 -10.34
C SER A 94 5.48 4.84 -9.23
N GLY A 95 5.64 3.57 -9.60
CA GLY A 95 5.82 2.46 -8.66
C GLY A 95 7.15 2.48 -7.90
N MET A 96 8.08 3.41 -8.21
CA MET A 96 9.33 3.61 -7.45
C MET A 96 9.27 4.86 -6.56
N THR A 97 8.13 5.57 -6.54
CA THR A 97 7.94 6.76 -5.71
C THR A 97 7.91 6.39 -4.24
N SER A 98 8.76 7.00 -3.43
CA SER A 98 8.95 6.64 -2.03
C SER A 98 9.36 7.83 -1.17
N THR A 99 9.12 7.73 0.13
CA THR A 99 9.73 8.64 1.12
C THR A 99 11.21 8.32 1.37
N LEU A 100 11.68 7.16 0.91
CA LEU A 100 13.08 6.76 0.94
C LEU A 100 13.75 7.08 -0.41
N LYS A 101 15.07 7.19 -0.42
CA LYS A 101 15.83 7.36 -1.66
C LYS A 101 16.18 6.00 -2.25
N PRO A 102 16.08 5.81 -3.58
CA PRO A 102 16.59 4.61 -4.23
C PRO A 102 18.05 4.36 -3.89
N LEU A 103 18.39 3.13 -3.50
CA LEU A 103 19.75 2.74 -3.12
C LEU A 103 20.60 2.53 -4.37
N LYS A 104 21.58 3.40 -4.57
CA LYS A 104 22.42 3.38 -5.77
C LYS A 104 23.03 2.00 -6.06
N LYS A 105 23.58 1.32 -5.04
CA LYS A 105 24.18 -0.02 -5.21
C LYS A 105 23.18 -1.02 -5.79
N SER A 106 21.95 -1.00 -5.31
CA SER A 106 20.88 -1.90 -5.79
C SER A 106 20.46 -1.53 -7.22
N MET A 107 20.40 -0.24 -7.55
CA MET A 107 20.09 0.22 -8.92
C MET A 107 21.21 -0.14 -9.91
N ASP A 108 22.45 -0.23 -9.47
CA ASP A 108 23.58 -0.65 -10.32
C ASP A 108 23.57 -2.18 -10.57
N VAL A 109 23.05 -2.97 -9.63
CA VAL A 109 22.86 -4.43 -9.78
C VAL A 109 21.58 -4.72 -10.58
N PHE A 110 20.44 -4.19 -10.15
CA PHE A 110 19.14 -4.41 -10.77
C PHE A 110 18.84 -3.34 -11.83
N LYS A 111 19.58 -3.39 -12.93
CA LYS A 111 19.56 -2.38 -14.00
C LYS A 111 18.18 -2.08 -14.56
N ILE A 112 17.25 -3.05 -14.47
CA ILE A 112 15.86 -2.90 -14.90
C ILE A 112 15.14 -1.74 -14.18
N TYR A 113 15.47 -1.49 -12.90
CA TYR A 113 14.87 -0.41 -12.11
C TYR A 113 15.59 0.93 -12.28
N LYS A 114 16.81 0.96 -12.83
CA LYS A 114 17.67 2.15 -12.85
C LYS A 114 16.98 3.38 -13.42
N LYS A 115 16.28 3.23 -14.54
CA LYS A 115 15.56 4.34 -15.21
C LYS A 115 14.30 4.74 -14.45
N SER A 116 13.53 3.78 -13.96
CA SER A 116 12.30 4.04 -13.22
C SER A 116 12.55 4.63 -11.84
N ALA A 117 13.69 4.30 -11.21
CA ALA A 117 14.12 4.83 -9.92
C ALA A 117 14.72 6.24 -9.97
N GLU A 118 14.86 6.84 -11.16
CA GLU A 118 15.37 8.21 -11.30
C GLU A 118 14.41 9.21 -10.66
N ILE A 119 14.88 9.93 -9.62
CA ILE A 119 14.07 10.95 -8.94
C ILE A 119 13.92 12.15 -9.86
N VAL A 120 12.68 12.47 -10.25
CA VAL A 120 12.37 13.61 -11.12
C VAL A 120 11.98 14.86 -10.32
N LYS A 121 11.44 14.66 -9.11
CA LYS A 121 11.05 15.75 -8.20
C LYS A 121 11.01 15.24 -6.77
N THR A 122 11.34 16.09 -5.82
CA THR A 122 11.14 15.84 -4.39
C THR A 122 10.20 16.91 -3.83
N ILE A 123 9.18 16.49 -3.09
CA ILE A 123 8.22 17.37 -2.42
C ILE A 123 8.15 17.03 -0.94
N ASN A 124 7.81 18.01 -0.11
CA ASN A 124 7.48 17.74 1.29
C ASN A 124 6.02 17.30 1.39
N ILE A 125 5.76 16.26 2.16
CA ILE A 125 4.43 15.76 2.47
C ILE A 125 4.27 15.60 3.96
N GLU A 126 3.10 15.89 4.47
CA GLU A 126 2.72 15.53 5.83
C GLU A 126 2.19 14.10 5.85
N THR A 127 2.65 13.30 6.81
CA THR A 127 2.10 11.96 7.01
C THR A 127 1.14 11.97 8.21
N LYS A 128 0.14 11.09 8.17
CA LYS A 128 -0.76 10.83 9.30
C LYS A 128 -0.53 9.42 9.81
N LYS A 129 -0.68 9.21 11.11
CA LYS A 129 -0.68 7.86 11.67
C LYS A 129 -1.99 7.17 11.34
N LEU A 130 -1.94 5.89 10.98
CA LEU A 130 -3.13 5.11 10.69
C LEU A 130 -4.12 5.10 11.87
N ASP A 131 -3.60 5.05 13.09
CA ASP A 131 -4.40 5.07 14.33
C ASP A 131 -5.20 6.36 14.53
N GLU A 132 -4.78 7.48 13.91
CA GLU A 132 -5.41 8.80 14.02
C GLU A 132 -6.48 9.06 12.95
N ILE A 133 -6.68 8.14 12.00
CA ILE A 133 -7.69 8.29 10.94
C ILE A 133 -9.06 7.92 11.48
N GLU A 134 -9.89 8.93 11.72
CA GLU A 134 -11.22 8.74 12.32
C GLU A 134 -12.22 8.00 11.42
N GLU A 135 -12.06 8.13 10.11
CA GLU A 135 -12.89 7.46 9.10
C GLU A 135 -12.75 5.94 9.12
N ILE A 136 -11.63 5.43 9.64
CA ILE A 136 -11.37 4.01 9.76
C ILE A 136 -11.75 3.56 11.17
N LYS A 137 -12.83 2.81 11.30
CA LYS A 137 -13.25 2.23 12.59
C LYS A 137 -12.59 0.87 12.83
N ASN A 138 -12.68 -0.01 11.84
CA ASN A 138 -12.09 -1.34 11.82
C ASN A 138 -11.40 -1.57 10.48
N ILE A 139 -10.47 -2.53 10.45
CA ILE A 139 -9.78 -2.98 9.24
C ILE A 139 -9.87 -4.51 9.23
N ASP A 140 -10.54 -5.07 8.23
CA ASP A 140 -10.54 -6.52 8.02
C ASP A 140 -9.37 -6.91 7.11
N TYR A 141 -9.10 -6.09 6.09
CA TYR A 141 -8.03 -6.28 5.15
C TYR A 141 -7.23 -4.99 4.94
N LEU A 142 -5.98 -4.99 5.35
CA LEU A 142 -5.01 -3.92 5.09
C LEU A 142 -4.09 -4.32 3.93
N LYS A 143 -4.12 -3.57 2.83
CA LYS A 143 -3.05 -3.59 1.82
C LYS A 143 -2.15 -2.39 2.03
N ILE A 144 -0.84 -2.61 1.97
CA ILE A 144 0.15 -1.54 2.05
C ILE A 144 1.28 -1.79 1.05
N ASP A 145 1.56 -0.78 0.24
CA ASP A 145 2.62 -0.76 -0.76
C ASP A 145 3.07 0.69 -0.95
N ILE A 146 4.03 1.12 -0.16
CA ILE A 146 4.54 2.50 -0.12
C ILE A 146 6.06 2.57 -0.30
N GLN A 147 6.59 1.50 -0.85
CA GLN A 147 7.95 1.43 -1.32
C GLN A 147 8.99 1.69 -0.20
N GLY A 148 8.93 0.84 0.86
CA GLY A 148 9.90 0.79 1.95
C GLY A 148 9.51 1.55 3.22
N GLY A 149 8.36 2.21 3.24
CA GLY A 149 7.84 2.93 4.42
C GLY A 149 6.93 2.09 5.33
N GLU A 150 6.68 0.83 5.02
CA GLU A 150 5.68 -0.05 5.64
C GLU A 150 5.89 -0.21 7.14
N LEU A 151 7.13 -0.44 7.57
CA LEU A 151 7.46 -0.62 8.99
C LEU A 151 7.08 0.62 9.83
N ASP A 152 7.31 1.82 9.30
CA ASP A 152 6.92 3.07 9.98
C ASP A 152 5.41 3.12 10.23
N VAL A 153 4.61 2.67 9.27
CA VAL A 153 3.15 2.58 9.41
C VAL A 153 2.78 1.57 10.49
N PHE A 154 3.34 0.35 10.44
CA PHE A 154 3.01 -0.72 11.39
C PHE A 154 3.34 -0.34 12.84
N ILE A 155 4.51 0.26 13.09
CA ILE A 155 4.90 0.72 14.44
C ILE A 155 3.91 1.75 14.99
N ASN A 156 3.29 2.57 14.13
CA ASN A 156 2.39 3.65 14.51
C ASN A 156 0.90 3.33 14.33
N ALA A 157 0.54 2.05 14.06
CA ALA A 157 -0.82 1.59 13.81
C ALA A 157 -1.31 0.53 14.83
N LYS A 158 -0.81 0.61 16.07
CA LYS A 158 -1.00 -0.44 17.10
C LYS A 158 -2.46 -0.75 17.40
N LYS A 159 -3.31 0.29 17.49
CA LYS A 159 -4.74 0.12 17.82
C LYS A 159 -5.50 -0.55 16.68
N LYS A 160 -5.23 -0.15 15.45
CA LYS A 160 -5.92 -0.70 14.28
C LYS A 160 -5.41 -2.09 13.93
N LEU A 161 -4.09 -2.31 13.96
CA LEU A 161 -3.49 -3.61 13.68
C LEU A 161 -3.91 -4.69 14.69
N SER A 162 -4.13 -4.35 15.96
CA SER A 162 -4.60 -5.33 16.96
C SER A 162 -5.96 -5.94 16.66
N LYS A 163 -6.71 -5.37 15.73
CA LYS A 163 -8.04 -5.83 15.28
C LYS A 163 -8.08 -6.19 13.79
N THR A 164 -6.96 -6.00 13.08
CA THR A 164 -6.86 -6.32 11.66
C THR A 164 -6.77 -7.82 11.47
N LEU A 165 -7.57 -8.37 10.56
CA LEU A 165 -7.62 -9.81 10.31
C LEU A 165 -6.58 -10.26 9.29
N PHE A 166 -6.33 -9.45 8.26
CA PHE A 166 -5.43 -9.79 7.17
C PHE A 166 -4.60 -8.57 6.74
N VAL A 167 -3.30 -8.80 6.53
CA VAL A 167 -2.38 -7.78 6.01
C VAL A 167 -1.70 -8.32 4.75
N GLN A 168 -1.77 -7.58 3.67
CA GLN A 168 -0.94 -7.75 2.49
C GLN A 168 0.05 -6.60 2.44
N THR A 169 1.33 -6.90 2.42
CA THR A 169 2.40 -5.90 2.37
C THR A 169 3.48 -6.30 1.38
N GLU A 170 4.04 -5.31 0.70
CA GLU A 170 5.30 -5.51 0.01
C GLU A 170 6.42 -5.73 1.04
N VAL A 171 7.33 -6.65 0.74
CA VAL A 171 8.49 -6.92 1.57
C VAL A 171 9.74 -7.08 0.72
N SER A 172 10.85 -6.51 1.17
CA SER A 172 12.14 -6.62 0.50
C SER A 172 13.05 -7.60 1.25
N PHE A 173 13.66 -8.54 0.53
CA PHE A 173 14.77 -9.36 1.03
C PHE A 173 16.12 -8.67 0.80
N ILE A 174 16.18 -7.82 -0.22
CA ILE A 174 17.35 -6.99 -0.56
C ILE A 174 16.85 -5.55 -0.66
N ASN A 175 17.50 -4.64 0.06
CA ASN A 175 17.09 -3.24 0.06
C ASN A 175 17.18 -2.61 -1.32
N LEU A 176 16.08 -2.04 -1.80
CA LEU A 176 16.02 -1.21 -3.00
C LEU A 176 16.15 0.28 -2.67
N TYR A 177 15.89 0.65 -1.41
CA TYR A 177 15.96 2.02 -0.91
C TYR A 177 16.94 2.15 0.26
N GLU A 178 17.44 3.35 0.47
CA GLU A 178 18.27 3.69 1.64
C GLU A 178 17.44 3.57 2.91
N ASN A 179 17.98 2.87 3.93
CA ASN A 179 17.34 2.63 5.23
C ASN A 179 16.00 1.85 5.17
N GLU A 180 15.71 1.20 4.08
CA GLU A 180 14.55 0.32 3.93
C GLU A 180 14.58 -0.82 4.96
N SER A 181 13.41 -1.19 5.44
CA SER A 181 13.26 -2.32 6.34
C SER A 181 12.98 -3.59 5.56
N THR A 182 13.82 -4.60 5.75
CA THR A 182 13.62 -5.92 5.12
C THR A 182 12.52 -6.74 5.81
N PHE A 183 12.10 -7.83 5.16
CA PHE A 183 11.09 -8.77 5.61
C PHE A 183 11.18 -9.10 7.11
N GLY A 184 12.39 -9.40 7.62
CA GLY A 184 12.55 -9.82 9.02
C GLY A 184 12.08 -8.77 10.04
N LYS A 185 12.29 -7.48 9.78
CA LYS A 185 11.80 -6.41 10.67
C LYS A 185 10.29 -6.25 10.60
N ILE A 186 9.72 -6.39 9.40
CA ILE A 186 8.26 -6.32 9.17
C ILE A 186 7.58 -7.52 9.86
N ASP A 187 8.09 -8.73 9.68
CA ASP A 187 7.58 -9.95 10.31
C ASP A 187 7.59 -9.84 11.85
N ILE A 188 8.71 -9.41 12.44
CA ILE A 188 8.81 -9.19 13.88
C ILE A 188 7.77 -8.19 14.38
N GLU A 189 7.55 -7.10 13.66
CA GLU A 189 6.56 -6.08 14.06
C GLU A 189 5.14 -6.61 13.97
N LEU A 190 4.76 -7.25 12.87
CA LEU A 190 3.41 -7.80 12.67
C LEU A 190 3.08 -8.90 13.69
N ARG A 191 4.05 -9.74 14.08
CA ARG A 191 3.86 -10.74 15.13
C ARG A 191 3.49 -10.15 16.49
N LYS A 192 3.90 -8.92 16.82
CA LYS A 192 3.48 -8.25 18.06
C LYS A 192 1.97 -7.98 18.09
N HIS A 193 1.33 -8.00 16.93
CA HIS A 193 -0.12 -7.83 16.74
C HIS A 193 -0.86 -9.15 16.51
N GLY A 194 -0.17 -10.30 16.65
CA GLY A 194 -0.76 -11.64 16.43
C GLY A 194 -0.85 -12.06 14.98
N LEU A 195 -0.30 -11.27 14.04
CA LEU A 195 -0.27 -11.57 12.62
C LEU A 195 0.95 -12.42 12.28
N VAL A 196 0.75 -13.50 11.52
CA VAL A 196 1.81 -14.41 11.09
C VAL A 196 1.83 -14.53 9.57
N PRO A 197 2.99 -14.71 8.92
CA PRO A 197 3.04 -14.92 7.47
C PRO A 197 2.23 -16.15 7.09
N HIS A 198 1.42 -16.00 6.03
CA HIS A 198 0.63 -17.09 5.46
C HIS A 198 1.22 -17.60 4.15
N CYS A 199 1.49 -16.69 3.22
CA CYS A 199 2.09 -17.01 1.93
C CYS A 199 2.81 -15.78 1.36
N PHE A 200 3.63 -15.99 0.35
CA PHE A 200 4.12 -14.95 -0.56
C PHE A 200 3.31 -15.04 -1.85
N ASN A 201 2.91 -13.90 -2.39
CA ASN A 201 2.30 -13.80 -3.71
C ASN A 201 3.38 -13.30 -4.69
N ASP A 202 3.46 -13.94 -5.86
CA ASP A 202 4.36 -13.57 -6.95
C ASP A 202 3.73 -12.47 -7.83
#